data_52c1abfd54a1316c65b2a2dbd712197b
#
_entry.id   52c1abfd54a1316c65b2a2dbd712197b
#
_cell.length_a   1.000
_cell.length_b   1.000
_cell.length_c   1.000
_cell.angle_alpha   90.00
_cell.angle_beta   90.00
_cell.angle_gamma   90.00
#
_symmetry.space_group_name_H-M   'P 1'
#
loop_
_entity.id
_entity.type
_entity.pdbx_description
1 polymer ?
#
loop_
_entity_poly.entity_id
_entity_poly.type
_entity_poly.pdbx_seq_one_letter_code
_entity_poly.pdbx_strand_id
1 'polypeptide(L)'
;MKSKKILTALIASSLLISGCSSMKEEKKENPVTNETDKDKVNSSSRNGEYTFKDGKVSMEDIDIKITKYKVIPVGEEGNEYGKNPVIAFWYDTTNKSGKDIINPMSAWFAAFPEGPIQDNDKNKVNKLKVAGHPDKTLLNDQSATIKKDGTLSGAVAYELTDLTTPVKLTAYKGVGGIELGSQEFAVK
;
A
#
# COMPACT_ATOMS: atom_id res chain seq x y z
N MET A 1 28.57 -31.64 -39.19
CA MET A 1 27.92 -31.85 -40.51
C MET A 1 26.43 -31.63 -40.40
N LYS A 2 25.91 -30.88 -41.34
CA LYS A 2 24.55 -30.59 -41.79
C LYS A 2 23.85 -29.40 -41.11
N SER A 3 24.07 -28.24 -41.74
CA SER A 3 23.16 -27.09 -41.81
C SER A 3 21.80 -27.47 -42.40
N LYS A 4 20.73 -26.80 -41.95
CA LYS A 4 19.57 -26.49 -42.81
C LYS A 4 19.08 -25.07 -42.45
N LYS A 5 19.28 -24.15 -43.37
CA LYS A 5 18.58 -22.88 -43.55
C LYS A 5 17.23 -23.16 -44.23
N ILE A 6 16.29 -22.28 -44.10
CA ILE A 6 15.11 -21.99 -44.95
C ILE A 6 14.09 -21.24 -44.05
N LEU A 7 13.37 -20.19 -44.36
CA LEU A 7 13.26 -19.24 -45.46
C LEU A 7 12.28 -18.14 -45.02
N THR A 8 12.54 -16.95 -45.46
CA THR A 8 11.78 -15.71 -45.34
C THR A 8 10.36 -15.81 -45.95
N ALA A 9 9.37 -15.13 -45.32
CA ALA A 9 8.20 -14.67 -46.07
C ALA A 9 7.70 -13.34 -45.46
N LEU A 10 7.95 -12.27 -46.17
CA LEU A 10 7.32 -10.94 -46.08
C LEU A 10 5.94 -11.03 -46.70
N ILE A 11 4.91 -10.50 -46.06
CA ILE A 11 3.70 -10.04 -46.73
C ILE A 11 3.35 -8.66 -46.18
N ALA A 12 3.56 -7.67 -47.04
CA ALA A 12 3.03 -6.32 -46.88
C ALA A 12 1.63 -6.28 -47.53
N SER A 13 0.68 -5.67 -46.87
CA SER A 13 -0.56 -5.22 -47.49
C SER A 13 -1.02 -3.92 -46.88
N SER A 14 -0.80 -2.86 -47.63
CA SER A 14 -1.33 -1.52 -47.47
C SER A 14 -2.76 -1.44 -47.98
N LEU A 15 -3.67 -0.83 -47.26
CA LEU A 15 -4.90 -0.24 -47.79
C LEU A 15 -5.21 1.08 -47.12
N LEU A 16 -5.02 2.12 -47.92
CA LEU A 16 -5.49 3.50 -47.69
C LEU A 16 -6.99 3.55 -48.04
N ILE A 17 -7.79 4.15 -47.15
CA ILE A 17 -9.07 4.72 -47.59
C ILE A 17 -9.14 6.14 -46.98
N SER A 18 -9.09 7.09 -47.91
CA SER A 18 -9.36 8.50 -47.81
C SER A 18 -10.85 8.76 -47.78
N GLY A 19 -11.32 9.68 -46.96
CA GLY A 19 -12.68 10.15 -46.94
C GLY A 19 -12.80 11.50 -46.28
N CYS A 20 -12.57 12.57 -47.01
CA CYS A 20 -12.94 13.95 -46.66
C CYS A 20 -14.46 14.13 -46.78
N SER A 21 -15.07 14.81 -45.85
CA SER A 21 -16.20 15.72 -46.14
C SER A 21 -16.30 16.85 -45.14
N SER A 22 -16.40 18.06 -45.71
CA SER A 22 -16.32 19.38 -45.09
C SER A 22 -17.69 19.89 -44.63
N MET A 23 -17.63 21.01 -43.87
CA MET A 23 -18.61 22.08 -43.63
C MET A 23 -19.53 21.90 -42.40
N LYS A 24 -19.74 22.86 -41.50
CA LYS A 24 -19.70 24.36 -41.57
C LYS A 24 -19.61 24.94 -40.16
N GLU A 25 -18.95 26.10 -40.02
CA GLU A 25 -18.95 26.99 -38.86
C GLU A 25 -20.34 27.52 -38.53
N GLU A 26 -20.62 27.66 -37.21
CA GLU A 26 -21.35 28.85 -36.72
C GLU A 26 -20.87 29.24 -35.32
N LYS A 27 -20.42 30.47 -35.23
CA LYS A 27 -19.88 31.23 -34.12
C LYS A 27 -21.04 31.82 -33.31
N LYS A 28 -21.07 31.62 -31.98
CA LYS A 28 -21.69 32.57 -31.06
C LYS A 28 -20.89 32.66 -29.77
N GLU A 29 -20.51 33.90 -29.47
CA GLU A 29 -19.79 34.35 -28.29
C GLU A 29 -20.73 34.48 -27.06
N ASN A 30 -20.14 34.06 -25.91
CA ASN A 30 -20.13 34.59 -24.52
C ASN A 30 -21.46 34.98 -23.81
N PRO A 31 -21.51 34.90 -22.45
CA PRO A 31 -20.50 35.46 -21.53
C PRO A 31 -20.08 34.56 -20.34
N VAL A 32 -18.90 34.92 -19.78
CA VAL A 32 -18.28 34.51 -18.55
C VAL A 32 -19.17 34.77 -17.33
N THR A 33 -19.39 33.79 -16.50
CA THR A 33 -19.71 33.98 -15.08
C THR A 33 -18.85 33.03 -14.25
N ASN A 34 -17.99 33.65 -13.44
CA ASN A 34 -17.25 32.97 -12.36
C ASN A 34 -18.24 32.57 -11.29
N GLU A 35 -18.35 31.27 -11.02
CA GLU A 35 -18.78 30.80 -9.71
C GLU A 35 -17.85 29.67 -9.23
N THR A 36 -17.22 30.01 -8.15
CA THR A 36 -16.34 29.12 -7.36
C THR A 36 -17.24 28.15 -6.59
N ASP A 37 -17.48 26.97 -7.14
CA ASP A 37 -18.08 25.89 -6.38
C ASP A 37 -16.97 24.92 -5.93
N LYS A 38 -16.76 24.97 -4.63
CA LYS A 38 -16.03 23.94 -3.89
C LYS A 38 -16.92 22.70 -3.85
N ASP A 39 -16.79 21.82 -4.82
CA ASP A 39 -17.37 20.49 -4.74
C ASP A 39 -16.66 19.71 -3.62
N LYS A 40 -17.29 19.78 -2.44
CA LYS A 40 -17.19 18.73 -1.45
C LYS A 40 -17.68 17.45 -2.12
N VAL A 41 -16.76 16.60 -2.54
CA VAL A 41 -17.08 15.21 -2.89
C VAL A 41 -17.63 14.55 -1.63
N ASN A 42 -18.94 14.56 -1.54
CA ASN A 42 -19.70 13.83 -0.54
C ASN A 42 -19.64 12.35 -0.92
N SER A 43 -18.62 11.65 -0.44
CA SER A 43 -18.51 10.19 -0.58
C SER A 43 -19.60 9.57 0.28
N SER A 44 -20.78 9.35 -0.31
CA SER A 44 -21.85 8.58 0.30
C SER A 44 -21.38 7.14 0.49
N SER A 45 -21.16 6.78 1.73
CA SER A 45 -20.81 5.45 2.23
C SER A 45 -21.81 4.40 1.76
N ARG A 46 -21.35 3.46 0.91
CA ARG A 46 -21.98 2.15 0.81
C ARG A 46 -21.36 1.23 1.84
N ASN A 47 -22.18 0.72 2.76
CA ASN A 47 -21.98 -0.23 3.84
C ASN A 47 -20.68 -1.08 3.75
N GLY A 48 -19.68 -0.67 4.48
CA GLY A 48 -18.42 -1.28 4.73
C GLY A 48 -17.48 -0.15 5.11
N GLU A 49 -17.46 0.22 6.41
CA GLU A 49 -16.62 1.34 6.86
C GLU A 49 -15.15 0.93 6.76
N TYR A 50 -14.53 1.32 5.65
CA TYR A 50 -13.09 1.17 5.47
C TYR A 50 -12.41 2.22 6.33
N THR A 51 -11.69 1.80 7.34
CA THR A 51 -11.07 2.72 8.32
C THR A 51 -9.70 2.24 8.76
N PHE A 52 -8.86 3.19 9.19
CA PHE A 52 -7.72 2.93 10.06
C PHE A 52 -7.82 3.85 11.27
N LYS A 53 -8.14 3.28 12.41
CA LYS A 53 -8.31 3.99 13.67
C LYS A 53 -7.94 3.08 14.84
N ASP A 54 -7.34 3.65 15.89
CA ASP A 54 -7.01 2.97 17.14
C ASP A 54 -6.22 1.65 16.93
N GLY A 55 -5.26 1.68 15.98
CA GLY A 55 -4.46 0.52 15.61
C GLY A 55 -5.20 -0.54 14.82
N LYS A 56 -6.45 -0.30 14.40
CA LYS A 56 -7.23 -1.26 13.62
C LYS A 56 -7.50 -0.74 12.21
N VAL A 57 -7.10 -1.52 11.21
CA VAL A 57 -7.54 -1.38 9.82
C VAL A 57 -8.73 -2.30 9.60
N SER A 58 -9.84 -1.76 9.08
CA SER A 58 -10.98 -2.54 8.61
C SER A 58 -11.15 -2.36 7.11
N MET A 59 -11.21 -3.47 6.38
CA MET A 59 -11.51 -3.53 4.94
C MET A 59 -12.55 -4.61 4.65
N GLU A 60 -13.01 -4.72 3.41
CA GLU A 60 -14.00 -5.71 3.01
C GLU A 60 -13.56 -7.16 3.27
N ASP A 61 -12.33 -7.47 2.84
CA ASP A 61 -11.79 -8.82 2.86
C ASP A 61 -10.99 -9.15 4.14
N ILE A 62 -10.44 -8.13 4.82
CA ILE A 62 -9.52 -8.30 5.94
C ILE A 62 -9.76 -7.28 7.05
N ASP A 63 -9.45 -7.70 8.26
CA ASP A 63 -9.16 -6.80 9.38
C ASP A 63 -7.70 -7.00 9.80
N ILE A 64 -7.00 -5.91 10.13
CA ILE A 64 -5.67 -5.94 10.75
C ILE A 64 -5.76 -5.18 12.07
N LYS A 65 -5.29 -5.78 13.16
CA LYS A 65 -5.21 -5.14 14.46
C LYS A 65 -3.77 -5.12 14.95
N ILE A 66 -3.19 -3.94 15.07
CA ILE A 66 -1.89 -3.75 15.74
C ILE A 66 -2.09 -4.05 17.22
N THR A 67 -1.45 -5.11 17.71
CA THR A 67 -1.57 -5.59 19.09
C THR A 67 -0.50 -5.02 20.00
N LYS A 68 0.65 -4.69 19.42
CA LYS A 68 1.81 -4.15 20.13
C LYS A 68 2.74 -3.43 19.16
N TYR A 69 3.44 -2.41 19.64
CA TYR A 69 4.65 -1.90 18.98
C TYR A 69 5.76 -1.68 20.01
N LYS A 70 7.00 -1.72 19.56
CA LYS A 70 8.19 -1.52 20.40
C LYS A 70 9.33 -0.95 19.55
N VAL A 71 10.09 -0.03 20.12
CA VAL A 71 11.42 0.33 19.60
C VAL A 71 12.43 -0.68 20.13
N ILE A 72 13.21 -1.28 19.22
CA ILE A 72 14.23 -2.29 19.54
C ILE A 72 15.60 -1.72 19.17
N PRO A 73 16.48 -1.47 20.15
CA PRO A 73 17.87 -1.06 19.92
C PRO A 73 18.64 -2.14 19.12
N VAL A 74 19.75 -1.71 18.51
CA VAL A 74 20.70 -2.61 17.88
C VAL A 74 21.30 -3.56 18.91
N GLY A 75 21.38 -4.85 18.55
CA GLY A 75 21.94 -5.92 19.40
C GLY A 75 20.93 -6.57 20.35
N GLU A 76 19.71 -6.01 20.50
CA GLU A 76 18.64 -6.65 21.27
C GLU A 76 17.88 -7.69 20.45
N GLU A 77 17.17 -8.57 21.15
CA GLU A 77 16.31 -9.61 20.54
C GLU A 77 15.30 -8.97 19.57
N GLY A 78 15.28 -9.48 18.34
CA GLY A 78 14.50 -8.94 17.23
C GLY A 78 15.19 -7.84 16.40
N ASN A 79 16.44 -7.46 16.80
CA ASN A 79 17.30 -6.54 16.04
C ASN A 79 18.80 -6.87 16.28
N GLU A 80 19.11 -8.16 16.44
CA GLU A 80 20.45 -8.63 16.85
C GLU A 80 21.55 -8.24 15.86
N TYR A 81 21.22 -8.16 14.58
CA TYR A 81 22.16 -7.89 13.49
C TYR A 81 21.87 -6.59 12.73
N GLY A 82 20.93 -5.79 13.21
CA GLY A 82 20.59 -4.50 12.63
C GLY A 82 21.72 -3.48 12.73
N LYS A 83 21.69 -2.46 11.91
CA LYS A 83 22.62 -1.32 11.95
C LYS A 83 22.02 -0.11 12.62
N ASN A 84 20.70 -0.02 12.65
CA ASN A 84 19.93 1.07 13.24
C ASN A 84 18.91 0.50 14.22
N PRO A 85 18.48 1.27 15.24
CA PRO A 85 17.29 0.92 16.00
C PRO A 85 16.09 0.73 15.05
N VAL A 86 15.16 -0.13 15.43
CA VAL A 86 13.95 -0.38 14.63
C VAL A 86 12.70 -0.09 15.43
N ILE A 87 11.62 0.30 14.77
CA ILE A 87 10.26 0.19 15.30
C ILE A 87 9.66 -1.11 14.78
N ALA A 88 9.21 -1.96 15.68
CA ALA A 88 8.56 -3.22 15.37
C ALA A 88 7.07 -3.16 15.72
N PHE A 89 6.24 -3.73 14.85
CA PHE A 89 4.80 -3.88 15.03
C PHE A 89 4.45 -5.36 15.05
N TRP A 90 3.66 -5.78 16.04
CA TRP A 90 2.96 -7.07 16.08
C TRP A 90 1.49 -6.82 15.79
N TYR A 91 0.90 -7.67 14.98
CA TYR A 91 -0.46 -7.49 14.53
C TYR A 91 -1.16 -8.82 14.25
N ASP A 92 -2.47 -8.81 14.39
CA ASP A 92 -3.34 -9.92 14.02
C ASP A 92 -4.03 -9.58 12.70
N THR A 93 -4.10 -10.56 11.79
CA THR A 93 -4.83 -10.45 10.53
C THR A 93 -5.97 -11.45 10.51
N THR A 94 -7.19 -10.97 10.27
CA THR A 94 -8.38 -11.81 10.10
C THR A 94 -8.81 -11.81 8.64
N ASN A 95 -8.99 -13.00 8.04
CA ASN A 95 -9.54 -13.16 6.70
C ASN A 95 -11.06 -13.24 6.75
N LYS A 96 -11.77 -12.20 6.30
CA LYS A 96 -13.24 -12.14 6.26
C LYS A 96 -13.85 -12.74 4.98
N SER A 97 -13.08 -12.81 3.91
CA SER A 97 -13.58 -13.19 2.57
C SER A 97 -13.41 -14.68 2.23
N GLY A 98 -12.48 -15.35 2.90
CA GLY A 98 -12.09 -16.73 2.55
C GLY A 98 -11.23 -16.85 1.28
N LYS A 99 -10.65 -15.75 0.79
CA LYS A 99 -9.67 -15.78 -0.31
C LYS A 99 -8.39 -16.47 0.14
N ASP A 100 -7.89 -17.43 -0.64
CA ASP A 100 -6.72 -18.26 -0.30
C ASP A 100 -5.37 -17.53 -0.41
N ILE A 101 -5.37 -16.26 -0.84
CA ILE A 101 -4.15 -15.44 -0.95
C ILE A 101 -3.87 -14.59 0.28
N ILE A 102 -4.75 -14.59 1.28
CA ILE A 102 -4.62 -13.75 2.46
C ILE A 102 -3.72 -14.44 3.48
N ASN A 103 -2.63 -13.77 3.81
CA ASN A 103 -1.72 -14.10 4.90
C ASN A 103 -1.30 -12.81 5.63
N PRO A 104 -0.74 -12.89 6.85
CA PRO A 104 -0.39 -11.70 7.62
C PRO A 104 0.51 -10.73 6.86
N MET A 105 1.56 -11.20 6.22
CA MET A 105 2.52 -10.37 5.51
C MET A 105 1.89 -9.66 4.31
N SER A 106 1.17 -10.39 3.45
CA SER A 106 0.51 -9.78 2.27
C SER A 106 -0.56 -8.76 2.67
N ALA A 107 -1.30 -9.04 3.74
CA ALA A 107 -2.32 -8.13 4.26
C ALA A 107 -1.70 -6.82 4.77
N TRP A 108 -0.59 -6.91 5.53
CA TRP A 108 0.12 -5.73 6.03
C TRP A 108 0.58 -4.82 4.88
N PHE A 109 1.29 -5.37 3.89
CA PHE A 109 1.79 -4.58 2.77
C PHE A 109 0.67 -4.08 1.84
N ALA A 110 -0.46 -4.77 1.77
CA ALA A 110 -1.63 -4.27 1.05
C ALA A 110 -2.31 -3.11 1.77
N ALA A 111 -2.37 -3.14 3.10
CA ALA A 111 -2.95 -2.06 3.91
C ALA A 111 -2.02 -0.85 4.02
N PHE A 112 -0.70 -1.05 4.07
CA PHE A 112 0.31 -0.03 4.27
C PHE A 112 1.32 0.03 3.11
N PRO A 113 0.88 0.23 1.86
CA PRO A 113 1.74 0.12 0.67
C PRO A 113 2.84 1.18 0.60
N GLU A 114 2.62 2.33 1.23
CA GLU A 114 3.60 3.41 1.29
C GLU A 114 4.66 3.21 2.38
N GLY A 115 4.43 2.27 3.29
CA GLY A 115 5.25 2.08 4.49
C GLY A 115 5.13 3.23 5.49
N PRO A 116 5.76 3.10 6.66
CA PRO A 116 5.79 4.16 7.65
C PRO A 116 6.82 5.24 7.30
N ILE A 117 6.58 6.46 7.81
CA ILE A 117 7.46 7.60 7.63
C ILE A 117 7.88 8.22 8.97
N GLN A 118 9.06 8.83 9.01
CA GLN A 118 9.44 9.82 10.03
C GLN A 118 9.54 11.18 9.34
N ASP A 119 8.68 12.13 9.71
CA ASP A 119 8.66 13.49 9.14
C ASP A 119 9.73 14.38 9.82
N ASN A 120 10.99 14.06 9.55
CA ASN A 120 12.16 14.71 10.13
C ASN A 120 13.06 15.42 9.09
N ASP A 121 12.58 15.55 7.84
CA ASP A 121 13.30 16.26 6.78
C ASP A 121 12.37 17.24 6.09
N LYS A 122 12.72 18.54 6.09
CA LYS A 122 11.89 19.60 5.52
C LYS A 122 11.75 19.58 3.99
N ASN A 123 12.56 18.78 3.28
CA ASN A 123 12.64 18.79 1.81
C ASN A 123 12.16 17.49 1.18
N LYS A 124 12.10 16.39 1.94
CA LYS A 124 11.75 15.07 1.39
C LYS A 124 10.96 14.23 2.38
N VAL A 125 10.13 13.35 1.85
CA VAL A 125 9.46 12.32 2.63
C VAL A 125 10.47 11.23 3.01
N ASN A 126 10.66 11.04 4.31
CA ASN A 126 11.55 10.02 4.86
C ASN A 126 10.78 8.72 5.12
N LYS A 127 10.69 7.86 4.09
CA LYS A 127 10.10 6.51 4.20
C LYS A 127 11.09 5.57 4.89
N LEU A 128 10.62 4.87 5.91
CA LEU A 128 11.44 3.92 6.66
C LEU A 128 11.62 2.61 5.87
N LYS A 129 12.83 2.04 5.95
CA LYS A 129 13.15 0.78 5.29
C LYS A 129 12.69 -0.41 6.15
N VAL A 130 12.16 -1.43 5.50
CA VAL A 130 11.86 -2.70 6.16
C VAL A 130 13.15 -3.30 6.71
N ALA A 131 13.14 -3.69 7.97
CA ALA A 131 14.23 -4.36 8.68
C ALA A 131 14.02 -5.87 8.72
N GLY A 132 14.93 -6.58 9.45
CA GLY A 132 14.75 -7.98 9.75
C GLY A 132 13.47 -8.26 10.51
N HIS A 133 12.95 -9.50 10.40
CA HIS A 133 11.74 -9.91 11.12
C HIS A 133 11.99 -9.86 12.64
N PRO A 134 11.16 -9.14 13.42
CA PRO A 134 11.47 -8.89 14.84
C PRO A 134 11.11 -10.05 15.77
N ASP A 135 10.40 -11.08 15.27
CA ASP A 135 9.91 -12.17 16.09
C ASP A 135 10.01 -13.51 15.36
N LYS A 136 11.01 -14.30 15.70
CA LYS A 136 11.31 -15.59 15.05
C LYS A 136 10.19 -16.63 15.21
N THR A 137 9.35 -16.49 16.23
CA THR A 137 8.25 -17.44 16.50
C THR A 137 7.13 -17.29 15.47
N LEU A 138 6.99 -16.13 14.83
CA LEU A 138 5.96 -15.82 13.84
C LEU A 138 6.40 -16.02 12.39
N LEU A 139 7.65 -16.44 12.14
CA LEU A 139 8.18 -16.60 10.78
C LEU A 139 7.37 -17.57 9.91
N ASN A 140 6.87 -18.65 10.49
CA ASN A 140 6.08 -19.63 9.75
C ASN A 140 4.68 -19.13 9.44
N ASP A 141 4.08 -18.41 10.37
CA ASP A 141 2.69 -17.96 10.28
C ASP A 141 2.53 -16.73 9.37
N GLN A 142 3.57 -15.87 9.27
CA GLN A 142 3.48 -14.63 8.49
C GLN A 142 3.14 -14.82 7.00
N SER A 143 3.47 -15.99 6.43
CA SER A 143 3.17 -16.35 5.03
C SER A 143 2.13 -17.46 4.90
N ALA A 144 1.61 -17.98 6.01
CA ALA A 144 0.61 -19.03 6.00
C ALA A 144 -0.77 -18.46 5.58
N THR A 145 -1.47 -19.18 4.71
CA THR A 145 -2.81 -18.82 4.27
C THR A 145 -3.80 -18.86 5.44
N ILE A 146 -4.53 -17.77 5.63
CA ILE A 146 -5.55 -17.64 6.65
C ILE A 146 -6.88 -18.16 6.09
N LYS A 147 -7.49 -19.14 6.74
CA LYS A 147 -8.83 -19.62 6.39
C LYS A 147 -9.87 -18.52 6.60
N LYS A 148 -11.01 -18.65 5.93
CA LYS A 148 -12.15 -17.76 6.18
C LYS A 148 -12.48 -17.69 7.68
N ASP A 149 -12.69 -16.47 8.17
CA ASP A 149 -12.95 -16.12 9.55
C ASP A 149 -11.81 -16.51 10.54
N GLY A 150 -10.70 -17.06 10.02
CA GLY A 150 -9.49 -17.33 10.78
C GLY A 150 -8.65 -16.08 11.01
N THR A 151 -7.79 -16.15 12.04
CA THR A 151 -6.85 -15.08 12.40
C THR A 151 -5.47 -15.69 12.61
N LEU A 152 -4.44 -15.04 12.03
CA LEU A 152 -3.04 -15.34 12.29
C LEU A 152 -2.30 -14.06 12.67
N SER A 153 -1.29 -14.22 13.52
CA SER A 153 -0.41 -13.13 13.94
C SER A 153 0.77 -12.98 12.99
N GLY A 154 1.21 -11.73 12.83
CA GLY A 154 2.40 -11.36 12.09
C GLY A 154 3.20 -10.29 12.82
N ALA A 155 4.43 -10.07 12.38
CA ALA A 155 5.25 -8.98 12.85
C ALA A 155 6.07 -8.38 11.71
N VAL A 156 6.38 -7.09 11.82
CA VAL A 156 7.23 -6.37 10.87
C VAL A 156 8.04 -5.31 11.62
N ALA A 157 9.24 -5.03 11.15
CA ALA A 157 10.06 -3.95 11.70
C ALA A 157 10.56 -3.02 10.61
N TYR A 158 10.83 -1.77 10.99
CA TYR A 158 11.35 -0.73 10.11
C TYR A 158 12.51 0.00 10.78
N GLU A 159 13.57 0.28 10.00
CA GLU A 159 14.73 1.03 10.48
C GLU A 159 14.35 2.47 10.80
N LEU A 160 14.65 2.90 12.03
CA LEU A 160 14.47 4.28 12.44
C LEU A 160 15.64 5.14 11.96
N THR A 161 15.36 6.39 11.61
CA THR A 161 16.37 7.38 11.24
C THR A 161 16.75 8.29 12.41
N ASP A 162 15.87 8.42 13.40
CA ASP A 162 16.13 9.06 14.70
C ASP A 162 15.22 8.46 15.80
N LEU A 163 15.47 8.82 17.06
CA LEU A 163 14.73 8.37 18.24
C LEU A 163 13.85 9.46 18.88
N THR A 164 13.48 10.48 18.11
CA THR A 164 12.73 11.64 18.62
C THR A 164 11.45 11.89 17.82
N THR A 165 11.51 11.70 16.50
CA THR A 165 10.40 11.95 15.60
C THR A 165 9.44 10.75 15.61
N PRO A 166 8.15 10.95 15.91
CA PRO A 166 7.16 9.86 15.83
C PRO A 166 7.13 9.21 14.45
N VAL A 167 6.77 7.94 14.42
CA VAL A 167 6.56 7.19 13.18
C VAL A 167 5.09 7.29 12.79
N LYS A 168 4.81 7.86 11.62
CA LYS A 168 3.46 7.93 11.05
C LYS A 168 3.23 6.73 10.13
N LEU A 169 2.18 5.98 10.38
CA LEU A 169 1.69 4.88 9.56
C LEU A 169 0.34 5.27 8.95
N THR A 170 0.23 5.18 7.62
CA THR A 170 -0.99 5.55 6.88
C THR A 170 -1.50 4.32 6.14
N ALA A 171 -2.76 3.96 6.38
CA ALA A 171 -3.41 2.85 5.69
C ALA A 171 -4.15 3.32 4.44
N TYR A 172 -4.18 2.44 3.44
CA TYR A 172 -4.85 2.67 2.15
C TYR A 172 -5.71 1.46 1.77
N LYS A 173 -6.71 1.68 0.92
CA LYS A 173 -7.49 0.60 0.31
C LYS A 173 -6.68 -0.04 -0.82
N GLY A 174 -5.62 -0.77 -0.47
CA GLY A 174 -4.67 -1.36 -1.40
C GLY A 174 -3.74 -0.34 -2.06
N VAL A 175 -2.87 -0.82 -2.93
CA VAL A 175 -1.88 0.01 -3.66
C VAL A 175 -2.60 1.00 -4.59
N GLY A 176 -2.30 2.29 -4.41
CA GLY A 176 -2.94 3.38 -5.19
C GLY A 176 -4.41 3.64 -4.82
N GLY A 177 -4.92 3.02 -3.75
CA GLY A 177 -6.27 3.21 -3.25
C GLY A 177 -6.42 4.49 -2.42
N ILE A 178 -7.65 4.75 -1.94
CA ILE A 178 -7.94 5.88 -1.06
C ILE A 178 -7.32 5.68 0.32
N GLU A 179 -6.94 6.76 0.98
CA GLU A 179 -6.48 6.76 2.37
C GLU A 179 -7.62 6.38 3.31
N LEU A 180 -7.35 5.46 4.25
CA LEU A 180 -8.29 4.99 5.26
C LEU A 180 -8.09 5.69 6.61
N GLY A 181 -6.98 6.36 6.77
CA GLY A 181 -6.57 7.07 7.97
C GLY A 181 -5.08 6.89 8.26
N SER A 182 -4.61 7.60 9.28
CA SER A 182 -3.22 7.52 9.73
C SER A 182 -3.11 7.56 11.24
N GLN A 183 -2.03 7.00 11.78
CA GLN A 183 -1.73 7.00 13.21
C GLN A 183 -0.24 7.23 13.45
N GLU A 184 0.09 7.98 14.48
CA GLU A 184 1.46 8.19 14.93
C GLU A 184 1.81 7.26 16.10
N PHE A 185 3.06 6.79 16.10
CA PHE A 185 3.62 5.91 17.11
C PHE A 185 4.88 6.57 17.69
N ALA A 186 4.88 6.77 18.99
CA ALA A 186 6.03 7.34 19.68
C ALA A 186 7.24 6.39 19.62
N VAL A 187 8.44 6.97 19.54
CA VAL A 187 9.71 6.21 19.50
C VAL A 187 10.48 6.28 20.84
N LYS A 188 9.85 6.88 21.87
CA LYS A 188 10.36 6.97 23.25
C LYS A 188 9.48 6.18 24.18
#